data_a690ffb5e41dc134fd27c4c4fd0fca4a
#
_entry.id   a690ffb5e41dc134fd27c4c4fd0fca4a
#
_cell.length_a   1.000
_cell.length_b   1.000
_cell.length_c   1.000
_cell.angle_alpha   90.00
_cell.angle_beta   90.00
_cell.angle_gamma   90.00
#
_symmetry.space_group_name_H-M   'P 1'
#
loop_
_entity.id
_entity.type
_entity.pdbx_description
1 polymer ?
#
loop_
_entity_poly.entity_id
_entity_poly.type
_entity_poly.pdbx_seq_one_letter_code
_entity_poly.pdbx_strand_id
1 'polypeptide(L)'
;MKTPPEPRVAAPRVFASPDISIVGGASSLESDLAMLGSLLDQTLARQVSGAFLDTVERVRQAADEDLDTSIEELEKLDLATTSQLVRAFSMYFHLANVAEQTHRGRQGRGDRDEDRGPLNRVTELIEDALAAGELKRADVEEAVRQLDVRPVFTAHPTEAARRSVLIKLRAVSDLLDERVSARRVANEDRRWRRAAEMVEELWLTDELRLEKPEVLDEARNALYFVDGLMRRPVTDVLLHLVDCLAAIGIELPVRARPLTFGSWIGGDRDGNPFVTPQVTTSVVDMSLDHSIRTMFLLFARLIDEISVSERHSEISKELDASLQKDLEVITNLDPRYRRLNYEEPYRLKLTCVRAKLESTLLRMQRRSRHQPGVDYHSSDELLDDLMLMYDSLMANGAEIIAHGTLEQSIRTVAAFGLTLTTLDVREHAEAHHAALGPLLDRVGQFDRPYLSLSREGRVELLSEEVASPRPLGLFPTALDGRDLTTFQTFESIRGLLNHFGPNACESYIISMTKGADDVLAAVVLAREAGLVELRSGVARIGFVPLFETIEELRRAGEITDQLLSVPSYRRLVALRGDVQEVMLGYSDSNKDAGIAASQWAIHRAER
;
A
#
# COMPACT_ATOMS: atom_id res chain seq x y z
N MET A 1 -41.57 -22.74 41.63
CA MET A 1 -42.47 -22.16 40.61
C MET A 1 -41.91 -20.79 40.28
N LYS A 2 -41.22 -20.65 39.13
CA LYS A 2 -40.75 -19.36 38.60
C LYS A 2 -41.83 -18.85 37.66
N THR A 3 -42.36 -17.67 37.93
CA THR A 3 -43.31 -16.95 37.07
C THR A 3 -42.69 -16.75 35.68
N PRO A 4 -43.42 -16.97 34.59
CA PRO A 4 -42.95 -16.71 33.24
C PRO A 4 -42.79 -15.19 33.03
N PRO A 5 -41.83 -14.75 32.22
CA PRO A 5 -41.68 -13.34 31.91
C PRO A 5 -42.86 -12.84 31.06
N GLU A 6 -43.32 -11.65 31.40
CA GLU A 6 -44.38 -10.94 30.66
C GLU A 6 -43.99 -10.75 29.18
N PRO A 7 -44.97 -10.83 28.25
CA PRO A 7 -44.70 -10.64 26.86
C PRO A 7 -44.26 -9.19 26.59
N ARG A 8 -43.05 -9.00 26.07
CA ARG A 8 -42.60 -7.72 25.57
C ARG A 8 -43.58 -7.22 24.50
N VAL A 9 -44.25 -6.13 24.79
CA VAL A 9 -45.06 -5.39 23.83
C VAL A 9 -44.15 -4.98 22.69
N ALA A 10 -44.48 -5.42 21.46
CA ALA A 10 -43.76 -5.01 20.26
C ALA A 10 -43.82 -3.48 20.14
N ALA A 11 -42.68 -2.84 20.24
CA ALA A 11 -42.58 -1.42 19.98
C ALA A 11 -43.09 -1.09 18.59
N PRO A 12 -43.83 0.02 18.40
CA PRO A 12 -44.30 0.39 17.08
C PRO A 12 -43.11 0.59 16.14
N ARG A 13 -43.22 0.07 14.92
CA ARG A 13 -42.27 0.27 13.83
C ARG A 13 -42.36 1.74 13.41
N VAL A 14 -41.64 2.61 14.10
CA VAL A 14 -41.49 4.01 13.68
C VAL A 14 -40.09 4.20 13.14
N PHE A 15 -39.88 3.79 11.89
CA PHE A 15 -38.95 4.49 11.05
C PHE A 15 -39.71 5.69 10.47
N ALA A 16 -39.79 6.77 11.20
CA ALA A 16 -40.01 8.06 10.57
C ALA A 16 -38.78 8.27 9.67
N SER A 17 -38.97 8.27 8.37
CA SER A 17 -37.98 8.81 7.44
C SER A 17 -37.64 10.21 7.96
N PRO A 18 -36.35 10.57 8.13
CA PRO A 18 -36.02 11.93 8.50
C PRO A 18 -36.74 12.86 7.54
N ASP A 19 -37.29 13.96 8.05
CA ASP A 19 -38.04 14.92 7.26
C ASP A 19 -37.07 15.57 6.25
N ILE A 20 -36.90 14.92 5.09
CA ILE A 20 -35.99 15.31 4.01
C ILE A 20 -36.71 16.28 3.08
N SER A 21 -37.44 17.23 3.63
CA SER A 21 -37.93 18.37 2.85
C SER A 21 -36.86 19.44 2.62
N ILE A 22 -35.62 19.18 3.05
CA ILE A 22 -34.50 20.09 2.85
C ILE A 22 -33.68 19.63 1.64
N VAL A 23 -33.97 20.32 0.52
CA VAL A 23 -33.13 20.54 -0.65
C VAL A 23 -33.05 19.40 -1.68
N GLY A 24 -33.88 19.55 -2.70
CA GLY A 24 -33.58 19.08 -4.06
C GLY A 24 -32.37 19.85 -4.60
N GLY A 25 -31.19 19.18 -4.60
CA GLY A 25 -29.95 19.71 -5.14
C GLY A 25 -28.85 18.70 -4.92
N ALA A 26 -27.77 18.76 -5.69
CA ALA A 26 -26.61 17.93 -5.56
C ALA A 26 -26.20 17.73 -4.10
N SER A 27 -25.82 16.50 -3.69
CA SER A 27 -25.36 16.17 -2.35
C SER A 27 -24.26 17.13 -1.90
N SER A 28 -24.60 18.09 -1.02
CA SER A 28 -23.64 19.00 -0.43
C SER A 28 -23.04 18.36 0.84
N LEU A 29 -21.84 18.75 1.22
CA LEU A 29 -21.23 18.34 2.49
C LEU A 29 -22.18 18.62 3.66
N GLU A 30 -22.80 19.79 3.69
CA GLU A 30 -23.77 20.18 4.71
C GLU A 30 -24.96 19.22 4.82
N SER A 31 -25.47 18.75 3.67
CA SER A 31 -26.57 17.77 3.64
C SER A 31 -26.14 16.41 4.18
N ASP A 32 -24.92 15.96 3.85
CA ASP A 32 -24.39 14.69 4.34
C ASP A 32 -24.11 14.76 5.84
N LEU A 33 -23.55 15.88 6.34
CA LEU A 33 -23.31 16.12 7.76
C LEU A 33 -24.61 16.19 8.56
N ALA A 34 -25.60 16.98 8.11
CA ALA A 34 -26.89 17.09 8.77
C ALA A 34 -27.60 15.74 8.88
N MET A 35 -27.52 14.94 7.86
CA MET A 35 -28.11 13.63 7.81
C MET A 35 -27.42 12.63 8.76
N LEU A 36 -26.08 12.50 8.72
CA LEU A 36 -25.36 11.61 9.63
C LEU A 36 -25.53 12.04 11.08
N GLY A 37 -25.56 13.35 11.36
CA GLY A 37 -25.89 13.90 12.67
C GLY A 37 -27.27 13.46 13.14
N SER A 38 -28.30 13.59 12.29
CA SER A 38 -29.66 13.14 12.62
C SER A 38 -29.75 11.63 12.90
N LEU A 39 -29.01 10.79 12.15
CA LEU A 39 -28.95 9.34 12.42
C LEU A 39 -28.29 9.03 13.75
N LEU A 40 -27.24 9.78 14.13
CA LEU A 40 -26.60 9.67 15.42
C LEU A 40 -27.55 10.09 16.53
N ASP A 41 -28.20 11.23 16.43
CA ASP A 41 -29.18 11.74 17.41
C ASP A 41 -30.31 10.73 17.66
N GLN A 42 -30.87 10.14 16.60
CA GLN A 42 -31.86 9.08 16.70
C GLN A 42 -31.32 7.84 17.41
N THR A 43 -30.05 7.50 17.17
CA THR A 43 -29.37 6.38 17.82
C THR A 43 -29.19 6.65 19.31
N LEU A 44 -28.71 7.85 19.70
CA LEU A 44 -28.51 8.26 21.08
C LEU A 44 -29.84 8.29 21.86
N ALA A 45 -30.91 8.83 21.25
CA ALA A 45 -32.24 8.84 21.87
C ALA A 45 -32.79 7.42 22.14
N ARG A 46 -32.51 6.45 21.25
CA ARG A 46 -32.96 5.05 21.41
C ARG A 46 -32.09 4.24 22.34
N GLN A 47 -30.76 4.37 22.22
CA GLN A 47 -29.81 3.50 22.90
C GLN A 47 -29.43 4.00 24.31
N VAL A 48 -29.54 5.31 24.56
CA VAL A 48 -29.28 5.93 25.87
C VAL A 48 -30.57 6.51 26.43
N SER A 49 -30.96 7.71 26.04
CA SER A 49 -32.27 8.32 26.39
C SER A 49 -32.44 9.66 25.65
N GLY A 50 -33.71 10.16 25.58
CA GLY A 50 -33.96 11.52 25.12
C GLY A 50 -33.33 12.60 25.98
N ALA A 51 -33.28 12.40 27.31
CA ALA A 51 -32.64 13.34 28.24
C ALA A 51 -31.12 13.42 28.04
N PHE A 52 -30.47 12.33 27.60
CA PHE A 52 -29.06 12.36 27.22
C PHE A 52 -28.85 13.16 25.95
N LEU A 53 -29.71 13.01 24.97
CA LEU A 53 -29.64 13.81 23.72
C LEU A 53 -29.80 15.31 24.04
N ASP A 54 -30.71 15.69 24.92
CA ASP A 54 -30.86 17.09 25.38
C ASP A 54 -29.55 17.60 26.05
N THR A 55 -28.82 16.72 26.71
CA THR A 55 -27.52 17.07 27.32
C THR A 55 -26.45 17.27 26.27
N VAL A 56 -26.37 16.40 25.25
CA VAL A 56 -25.45 16.54 24.09
C VAL A 56 -25.71 17.90 23.42
N GLU A 57 -26.98 18.23 23.18
CA GLU A 57 -27.36 19.47 22.51
C GLU A 57 -27.00 20.72 23.34
N ARG A 58 -27.24 20.70 24.64
CA ARG A 58 -26.83 21.81 25.52
C ARG A 58 -25.32 22.03 25.53
N VAL A 59 -24.53 20.97 25.66
CA VAL A 59 -23.06 21.10 25.64
C VAL A 59 -22.57 21.60 24.28
N ARG A 60 -23.18 21.18 23.18
CA ARG A 60 -22.87 21.68 21.85
C ARG A 60 -23.17 23.18 21.72
N GLN A 61 -24.36 23.61 22.18
CA GLN A 61 -24.73 25.04 22.17
C GLN A 61 -23.79 25.86 23.03
N ALA A 62 -23.46 25.37 24.25
CA ALA A 62 -22.50 26.03 25.12
C ALA A 62 -21.12 26.17 24.48
N ALA A 63 -20.67 25.17 23.69
CA ALA A 63 -19.40 25.22 22.98
C ALA A 63 -19.40 26.25 21.81
N ASP A 64 -20.55 26.49 21.22
CA ASP A 64 -20.71 27.54 20.20
C ASP A 64 -20.74 28.95 20.83
N GLU A 65 -21.11 29.09 22.11
CA GLU A 65 -21.13 30.37 22.81
C GLU A 65 -19.73 30.77 23.29
N ASP A 66 -19.15 30.00 24.21
CA ASP A 66 -17.78 30.18 24.72
C ASP A 66 -17.29 28.97 25.53
N LEU A 67 -15.96 28.92 25.78
CA LEU A 67 -15.31 27.83 26.47
C LEU A 67 -15.73 27.73 27.96
N ASP A 68 -15.92 28.86 28.66
CA ASP A 68 -16.22 28.87 30.06
C ASP A 68 -17.63 28.32 30.32
N THR A 69 -18.60 28.68 29.49
CA THR A 69 -19.98 28.14 29.51
C THR A 69 -19.96 26.62 29.26
N SER A 70 -19.12 26.14 28.36
CA SER A 70 -18.94 24.70 28.09
C SER A 70 -18.41 23.97 29.32
N ILE A 71 -17.41 24.52 29.98
CA ILE A 71 -16.81 23.95 31.21
C ILE A 71 -17.86 23.85 32.30
N GLU A 72 -18.67 24.91 32.52
CA GLU A 72 -19.74 24.93 33.53
C GLU A 72 -20.80 23.84 33.28
N GLU A 73 -21.16 23.58 32.01
CA GLU A 73 -22.10 22.51 31.68
C GLU A 73 -21.48 21.12 31.90
N LEU A 74 -20.21 20.93 31.57
CA LEU A 74 -19.50 19.65 31.77
C LEU A 74 -19.29 19.33 33.28
N GLU A 75 -19.00 20.32 34.12
CA GLU A 75 -18.83 20.14 35.56
C GLU A 75 -20.11 19.67 36.30
N LYS A 76 -21.28 19.88 35.71
CA LYS A 76 -22.57 19.40 36.25
C LYS A 76 -22.81 17.91 36.02
N LEU A 77 -22.02 17.27 35.16
CA LEU A 77 -22.22 15.88 34.73
C LEU A 77 -21.47 14.90 35.64
N ASP A 78 -22.05 13.73 35.86
CA ASP A 78 -21.34 12.62 36.48
C ASP A 78 -20.39 11.94 35.48
N LEU A 79 -19.45 11.13 35.97
CA LEU A 79 -18.42 10.47 35.17
C LEU A 79 -19.01 9.55 34.08
N ALA A 80 -20.13 8.87 34.39
CA ALA A 80 -20.76 7.96 33.42
C ALA A 80 -21.36 8.72 32.26
N THR A 81 -22.09 9.81 32.56
CA THR A 81 -22.67 10.71 31.56
C THR A 81 -21.57 11.41 30.73
N THR A 82 -20.51 11.89 31.40
CA THR A 82 -19.35 12.50 30.71
C THR A 82 -18.67 11.51 29.76
N SER A 83 -18.48 10.26 30.19
CA SER A 83 -17.89 9.22 29.30
C SER A 83 -18.76 8.93 28.07
N GLN A 84 -20.09 8.87 28.24
CA GLN A 84 -21.02 8.71 27.13
C GLN A 84 -21.00 9.92 26.18
N LEU A 85 -20.88 11.13 26.76
CA LEU A 85 -20.80 12.38 25.99
C LEU A 85 -19.55 12.43 25.13
N VAL A 86 -18.37 12.12 25.71
CA VAL A 86 -17.11 12.03 24.95
C VAL A 86 -17.25 11.05 23.78
N ARG A 87 -17.88 9.90 24.02
CA ARG A 87 -18.12 8.90 22.99
C ARG A 87 -19.08 9.40 21.90
N ALA A 88 -20.12 10.14 22.25
CA ALA A 88 -21.04 10.73 21.28
C ALA A 88 -20.34 11.74 20.35
N PHE A 89 -19.49 12.61 20.92
CA PHE A 89 -18.70 13.57 20.14
C PHE A 89 -17.64 12.86 19.28
N SER A 90 -16.90 11.87 19.83
CA SER A 90 -15.96 11.07 19.05
C SER A 90 -16.63 10.48 17.81
N MET A 91 -17.80 9.87 17.99
CA MET A 91 -18.56 9.29 16.89
C MET A 91 -19.03 10.34 15.89
N TYR A 92 -19.51 11.49 16.36
CA TYR A 92 -19.88 12.60 15.47
C TYR A 92 -18.69 13.02 14.59
N PHE A 93 -17.49 13.17 15.17
CA PHE A 93 -16.30 13.53 14.41
C PHE A 93 -15.88 12.43 13.41
N HIS A 94 -16.02 11.15 13.78
CA HIS A 94 -15.78 10.06 12.82
C HIS A 94 -16.72 10.13 11.62
N LEU A 95 -18.01 10.36 11.84
CA LEU A 95 -19.01 10.49 10.79
C LEU A 95 -18.79 11.76 9.95
N ALA A 96 -18.43 12.87 10.58
CA ALA A 96 -18.11 14.12 9.92
C ALA A 96 -16.87 13.99 9.01
N ASN A 97 -15.82 13.34 9.51
CA ASN A 97 -14.63 13.06 8.72
C ASN A 97 -14.93 12.18 7.50
N VAL A 98 -15.79 11.16 7.66
CA VAL A 98 -16.23 10.32 6.53
C VAL A 98 -16.99 11.14 5.50
N ALA A 99 -17.92 12.02 5.92
CA ALA A 99 -18.66 12.89 5.01
C ALA A 99 -17.71 13.83 4.26
N GLU A 100 -16.77 14.46 4.96
CA GLU A 100 -15.79 15.37 4.38
C GLU A 100 -14.86 14.66 3.39
N GLN A 101 -14.30 13.50 3.75
CA GLN A 101 -13.44 12.71 2.87
C GLN A 101 -14.20 12.24 1.62
N THR A 102 -15.44 11.79 1.78
CA THR A 102 -16.28 11.39 0.67
C THR A 102 -16.59 12.57 -0.26
N HIS A 103 -16.89 13.73 0.31
CA HIS A 103 -17.14 14.96 -0.43
C HIS A 103 -15.89 15.41 -1.20
N ARG A 104 -14.72 15.46 -0.57
CA ARG A 104 -13.43 15.75 -1.24
C ARG A 104 -13.13 14.76 -2.36
N GLY A 105 -13.38 13.46 -2.12
CA GLY A 105 -13.23 12.43 -3.14
C GLY A 105 -14.14 12.63 -4.34
N ARG A 106 -15.36 13.16 -4.14
CA ARG A 106 -16.30 13.53 -5.21
C ARG A 106 -15.80 14.73 -5.99
N GLN A 107 -15.34 15.78 -5.31
CA GLN A 107 -14.73 16.96 -5.95
C GLN A 107 -13.50 16.59 -6.78
N GLY A 108 -12.65 15.70 -6.28
CA GLY A 108 -11.47 15.21 -7.01
C GLY A 108 -11.79 14.33 -8.23
N ARG A 109 -12.99 13.70 -8.27
CA ARG A 109 -13.47 12.89 -9.42
C ARG A 109 -14.13 13.75 -10.52
N GLY A 110 -14.20 15.03 -10.31
CA GLY A 110 -14.72 16.02 -11.23
C GLY A 110 -16.23 16.19 -11.14
N ASP A 111 -16.65 17.42 -10.97
CA ASP A 111 -17.86 17.88 -11.62
C ASP A 111 -17.68 17.60 -13.12
N ARG A 112 -18.39 16.61 -13.65
CA ARG A 112 -18.29 16.22 -15.08
C ARG A 112 -18.66 17.34 -16.06
N ASP A 113 -19.06 18.50 -15.55
CA ASP A 113 -19.39 19.71 -16.34
C ASP A 113 -18.31 20.81 -16.21
N GLU A 114 -17.33 20.72 -15.31
CA GLU A 114 -16.14 21.59 -15.24
C GLU A 114 -14.86 20.76 -15.27
N ASP A 115 -14.67 19.98 -16.21
CA ASP A 115 -13.56 19.40 -16.94
C ASP A 115 -12.11 19.59 -16.43
N ARG A 116 -11.83 19.57 -15.10
CA ARG A 116 -10.47 19.86 -14.63
C ARG A 116 -10.07 19.11 -13.36
N GLY A 117 -10.09 17.78 -13.41
CA GLY A 117 -9.37 16.99 -12.43
C GLY A 117 -7.86 17.28 -12.47
N PRO A 118 -7.08 16.98 -11.39
CA PRO A 118 -5.65 17.25 -11.34
C PRO A 118 -4.87 16.66 -12.53
N LEU A 119 -5.22 15.48 -13.00
CA LEU A 119 -4.56 14.84 -14.15
C LEU A 119 -4.84 15.59 -15.45
N ASN A 120 -6.08 16.00 -15.72
CA ASN A 120 -6.43 16.78 -16.90
C ASN A 120 -5.67 18.12 -16.92
N ARG A 121 -5.57 18.79 -15.77
CA ARG A 121 -4.82 20.03 -15.66
C ARG A 121 -3.33 19.86 -15.96
N VAL A 122 -2.73 18.77 -15.51
CA VAL A 122 -1.30 18.47 -15.80
C VAL A 122 -1.12 18.18 -17.29
N THR A 123 -2.02 17.38 -17.90
CA THR A 123 -1.92 17.10 -19.34
C THR A 123 -2.15 18.33 -20.21
N GLU A 124 -3.07 19.24 -19.84
CA GLU A 124 -3.24 20.55 -20.50
C GLU A 124 -1.94 21.39 -20.44
N LEU A 125 -1.28 21.46 -19.28
CA LEU A 125 0.00 22.16 -19.14
C LEU A 125 1.11 21.54 -20.01
N ILE A 126 1.14 20.22 -20.12
CA ILE A 126 2.09 19.52 -21.00
C ILE A 126 1.77 19.83 -22.46
N GLU A 127 0.51 19.81 -22.86
CA GLU A 127 0.08 20.14 -24.23
C GLU A 127 0.46 21.57 -24.61
N ASP A 128 0.19 22.54 -23.73
CA ASP A 128 0.57 23.95 -23.92
C ASP A 128 2.08 24.11 -24.08
N ALA A 129 2.88 23.44 -23.24
CA ALA A 129 4.34 23.50 -23.28
C ALA A 129 4.91 22.82 -24.56
N LEU A 130 4.29 21.73 -25.02
CA LEU A 130 4.61 21.10 -26.31
C LEU A 130 4.31 22.02 -27.49
N ALA A 131 3.13 22.69 -27.47
CA ALA A 131 2.72 23.63 -28.49
C ALA A 131 3.62 24.88 -28.54
N ALA A 132 4.08 25.36 -27.36
CA ALA A 132 5.02 26.46 -27.24
C ALA A 132 6.47 26.10 -27.64
N GLY A 133 6.78 24.79 -27.81
CA GLY A 133 8.13 24.31 -28.08
C GLY A 133 9.08 24.33 -26.87
N GLU A 134 8.52 24.46 -25.66
CA GLU A 134 9.25 24.41 -24.39
C GLU A 134 9.64 22.99 -24.01
N LEU A 135 8.81 22.02 -24.38
CA LEU A 135 9.06 20.57 -24.21
C LEU A 135 9.14 19.89 -25.57
N LYS A 136 9.92 18.81 -25.64
CA LYS A 136 9.94 17.89 -26.78
C LYS A 136 9.08 16.67 -26.46
N ARG A 137 8.29 16.26 -27.45
CA ARG A 137 7.42 15.06 -27.31
C ARG A 137 8.20 13.82 -26.84
N ALA A 138 9.38 13.55 -27.40
CA ALA A 138 10.21 12.41 -27.02
C ALA A 138 10.64 12.44 -25.54
N ASP A 139 10.92 13.62 -25.00
CA ASP A 139 11.31 13.79 -23.59
C ASP A 139 10.10 13.52 -22.66
N VAL A 140 8.90 13.95 -23.07
CA VAL A 140 7.66 13.67 -22.34
C VAL A 140 7.31 12.17 -22.39
N GLU A 141 7.39 11.53 -23.54
CA GLU A 141 7.16 10.09 -23.70
C GLU A 141 8.13 9.27 -22.85
N GLU A 142 9.40 9.70 -22.77
CA GLU A 142 10.38 9.04 -21.92
C GLU A 142 10.07 9.25 -20.43
N ALA A 143 9.71 10.46 -20.03
CA ALA A 143 9.29 10.74 -18.66
C ALA A 143 8.05 9.93 -18.25
N VAL A 144 7.07 9.78 -19.15
CA VAL A 144 5.86 8.96 -18.91
C VAL A 144 6.23 7.48 -18.79
N ARG A 145 7.17 6.97 -19.58
CA ARG A 145 7.65 5.58 -19.46
C ARG A 145 8.38 5.31 -18.15
N GLN A 146 9.08 6.32 -17.62
CA GLN A 146 9.84 6.23 -16.37
C GLN A 146 9.02 6.63 -15.13
N LEU A 147 7.75 6.99 -15.31
CA LEU A 147 6.89 7.39 -14.18
C LEU A 147 6.76 6.25 -13.18
N ASP A 148 7.22 6.49 -11.95
CA ASP A 148 7.12 5.58 -10.82
C ASP A 148 6.73 6.36 -9.56
N VAL A 149 5.46 6.32 -9.21
CA VAL A 149 4.90 6.90 -7.98
C VAL A 149 4.59 5.76 -7.03
N ARG A 150 5.20 5.78 -5.83
CA ARG A 150 5.06 4.70 -4.86
C ARG A 150 4.64 5.24 -3.49
N PRO A 151 3.32 5.39 -3.22
CA PRO A 151 2.84 5.63 -1.86
C PRO A 151 3.26 4.48 -0.94
N VAL A 152 3.80 4.82 0.25
CA VAL A 152 4.29 3.84 1.22
C VAL A 152 3.41 3.85 2.46
N PHE A 153 2.88 2.68 2.83
CA PHE A 153 2.10 2.50 4.05
C PHE A 153 3.02 2.33 5.26
N THR A 154 2.80 3.16 6.26
CA THR A 154 3.53 3.09 7.52
C THR A 154 2.62 2.68 8.66
N ALA A 155 3.15 1.95 9.66
CA ALA A 155 2.43 1.68 10.88
C ALA A 155 2.31 2.95 11.72
N HIS A 156 1.11 3.18 12.26
CA HIS A 156 0.89 4.24 13.23
C HIS A 156 0.56 3.61 14.60
N PRO A 157 1.53 3.56 15.53
CA PRO A 157 1.34 2.84 16.81
C PRO A 157 0.24 3.44 17.70
N THR A 158 -0.25 4.65 17.36
CA THR A 158 -1.36 5.32 18.06
C THR A 158 -2.73 5.01 17.46
N GLU A 159 -2.83 4.28 16.33
CA GLU A 159 -4.11 3.91 15.75
C GLU A 159 -4.74 2.74 16.53
N ALA A 160 -5.52 3.09 17.56
CA ALA A 160 -6.19 2.15 18.42
C ALA A 160 -7.56 1.70 17.89
N ALA A 161 -8.02 2.22 16.75
CA ALA A 161 -9.33 1.93 16.17
C ALA A 161 -9.47 0.44 15.82
N ARG A 162 -10.60 -0.16 16.18
CA ARG A 162 -10.90 -1.54 15.79
C ARG A 162 -11.24 -1.63 14.32
N ARG A 163 -10.77 -2.69 13.66
CA ARG A 163 -11.12 -2.99 12.25
C ARG A 163 -12.63 -2.97 12.00
N SER A 164 -13.44 -3.42 12.96
CA SER A 164 -14.91 -3.38 12.87
C SER A 164 -15.46 -1.96 12.75
N VAL A 165 -14.83 -0.97 13.39
CA VAL A 165 -15.18 0.45 13.25
C VAL A 165 -14.85 0.94 11.86
N LEU A 166 -13.62 0.68 11.39
CA LEU A 166 -13.16 1.08 10.04
C LEU A 166 -14.03 0.52 8.91
N ILE A 167 -14.44 -0.77 9.02
CA ILE A 167 -15.34 -1.39 8.05
C ILE A 167 -16.70 -0.66 7.99
N LYS A 168 -17.27 -0.29 9.15
CA LYS A 168 -18.55 0.40 9.20
C LYS A 168 -18.47 1.84 8.69
N LEU A 169 -17.40 2.56 9.04
CA LEU A 169 -17.15 3.90 8.51
C LEU A 169 -17.01 3.89 6.99
N ARG A 170 -16.30 2.88 6.44
CA ARG A 170 -16.20 2.69 4.99
C ARG A 170 -17.57 2.40 4.36
N ALA A 171 -18.37 1.52 4.97
CA ALA A 171 -19.72 1.24 4.49
C ALA A 171 -20.59 2.52 4.46
N VAL A 172 -20.45 3.40 5.45
CA VAL A 172 -21.11 4.73 5.45
C VAL A 172 -20.62 5.57 4.27
N SER A 173 -19.31 5.63 4.02
CA SER A 173 -18.73 6.33 2.87
C SER A 173 -19.29 5.83 1.53
N ASP A 174 -19.32 4.49 1.36
CA ASP A 174 -19.85 3.85 0.14
C ASP A 174 -21.34 4.22 -0.07
N LEU A 175 -22.14 4.22 1.00
CA LEU A 175 -23.55 4.61 0.95
C LEU A 175 -23.76 6.11 0.58
N LEU A 176 -22.86 6.98 1.04
CA LEU A 176 -22.85 8.38 0.65
C LEU A 176 -22.52 8.54 -0.85
N ASP A 177 -21.51 7.82 -1.34
CA ASP A 177 -21.11 7.85 -2.76
C ASP A 177 -22.20 7.32 -3.69
N GLU A 178 -22.89 6.24 -3.32
CA GLU A 178 -24.02 5.70 -4.06
C GLU A 178 -25.19 6.69 -4.18
N ARG A 179 -25.36 7.62 -3.23
CA ARG A 179 -26.42 8.65 -3.26
C ARG A 179 -26.35 9.53 -4.50
N VAL A 180 -25.13 9.88 -4.94
CA VAL A 180 -24.92 10.74 -6.11
C VAL A 180 -25.18 9.99 -7.42
N SER A 181 -24.94 8.69 -7.44
CA SER A 181 -25.03 7.85 -8.65
C SER A 181 -26.47 7.42 -8.99
N ALA A 182 -27.40 7.46 -8.05
CA ALA A 182 -28.71 6.85 -8.20
C ALA A 182 -29.82 7.83 -8.60
N ARG A 183 -30.36 7.61 -9.78
CA ARG A 183 -31.49 8.33 -10.36
C ARG A 183 -32.88 7.85 -9.89
N ARG A 184 -33.04 7.03 -8.85
CA ARG A 184 -34.34 6.45 -8.43
C ARG A 184 -34.61 6.57 -6.93
N VAL A 185 -35.63 7.31 -6.57
CA VAL A 185 -36.17 7.56 -5.21
C VAL A 185 -36.47 6.25 -4.42
N ALA A 186 -36.89 5.19 -5.06
CA ALA A 186 -37.26 3.92 -4.41
C ALA A 186 -36.08 3.20 -3.68
N ASN A 187 -34.83 3.58 -3.95
CA ASN A 187 -33.65 3.02 -3.28
C ASN A 187 -33.17 3.87 -2.08
N GLU A 188 -33.65 5.08 -1.93
CA GLU A 188 -33.22 6.00 -0.89
C GLU A 188 -33.57 5.49 0.51
N ASP A 189 -34.81 5.07 0.74
CA ASP A 189 -35.24 4.54 2.05
C ASP A 189 -34.43 3.31 2.49
N ARG A 190 -34.03 2.46 1.55
CA ARG A 190 -33.23 1.27 1.86
C ARG A 190 -31.81 1.65 2.26
N ARG A 191 -31.21 2.63 1.62
CA ARG A 191 -29.89 3.15 1.94
C ARG A 191 -29.87 3.82 3.30
N TRP A 192 -30.86 4.64 3.58
CA TRP A 192 -30.99 5.32 4.87
C TRP A 192 -31.14 4.34 6.04
N ARG A 193 -31.93 3.27 5.85
CA ARG A 193 -32.00 2.19 6.83
C ARG A 193 -30.65 1.51 7.03
N ARG A 194 -29.90 1.31 5.95
CA ARG A 194 -28.56 0.73 6.06
C ARG A 194 -27.55 1.66 6.72
N ALA A 195 -27.60 2.95 6.43
CA ALA A 195 -26.78 3.95 7.10
C ALA A 195 -27.13 4.04 8.60
N ALA A 196 -28.41 4.06 8.95
CA ALA A 196 -28.87 4.04 10.35
C ALA A 196 -28.40 2.77 11.08
N GLU A 197 -28.48 1.60 10.42
CA GLU A 197 -27.94 0.35 10.95
C GLU A 197 -26.43 0.45 11.23
N MET A 198 -25.65 1.02 10.30
CA MET A 198 -24.21 1.19 10.50
C MET A 198 -23.88 2.15 11.64
N VAL A 199 -24.61 3.27 11.75
CA VAL A 199 -24.43 4.24 12.84
C VAL A 199 -24.79 3.62 14.20
N GLU A 200 -25.89 2.86 14.28
CA GLU A 200 -26.28 2.18 15.51
C GLU A 200 -25.30 1.06 15.89
N GLU A 201 -24.82 0.28 14.93
CA GLU A 201 -23.78 -0.71 15.17
C GLU A 201 -22.46 -0.06 15.61
N LEU A 202 -22.07 1.09 15.04
CA LEU A 202 -20.90 1.86 15.48
C LEU A 202 -21.06 2.26 16.95
N TRP A 203 -22.22 2.79 17.34
CA TRP A 203 -22.51 3.15 18.74
C TRP A 203 -22.40 1.96 19.68
N LEU A 204 -22.82 0.77 19.27
CA LEU A 204 -22.78 -0.45 20.07
C LEU A 204 -21.45 -1.21 19.98
N THR A 205 -20.50 -0.72 19.17
CA THR A 205 -19.17 -1.34 19.02
C THR A 205 -18.17 -0.62 19.92
N ASP A 206 -17.33 -1.36 20.66
CA ASP A 206 -16.20 -0.75 21.37
C ASP A 206 -15.22 -0.14 20.36
N GLU A 207 -14.92 1.13 20.52
CA GLU A 207 -14.07 1.90 19.62
C GLU A 207 -12.60 1.52 19.78
N LEU A 208 -12.14 1.36 21.00
CA LEU A 208 -10.76 1.11 21.33
C LEU A 208 -10.48 -0.37 21.61
N ARG A 209 -9.27 -0.80 21.30
CA ARG A 209 -8.74 -2.09 21.74
C ARG A 209 -8.26 -1.96 23.19
N LEU A 210 -8.49 -2.99 24.00
CA LEU A 210 -7.97 -3.05 25.35
C LEU A 210 -6.46 -3.38 25.39
N GLU A 211 -5.99 -4.09 24.39
CA GLU A 211 -4.60 -4.50 24.24
C GLU A 211 -3.91 -3.71 23.13
N LYS A 212 -2.63 -3.40 23.34
CA LYS A 212 -1.79 -2.75 22.30
C LYS A 212 -1.70 -3.69 21.09
N PRO A 213 -1.94 -3.19 19.85
CA PRO A 213 -1.82 -4.03 18.67
C PRO A 213 -0.39 -4.54 18.50
N GLU A 214 -0.27 -5.80 18.11
CA GLU A 214 1.00 -6.38 17.66
C GLU A 214 1.29 -5.97 16.21
N VAL A 215 2.55 -6.08 15.79
CA VAL A 215 2.98 -5.76 14.40
C VAL A 215 2.16 -6.52 13.34
N LEU A 216 1.77 -7.77 13.63
CA LEU A 216 0.93 -8.56 12.73
C LEU A 216 -0.52 -8.05 12.67
N ASP A 217 -1.03 -7.41 13.72
CA ASP A 217 -2.34 -6.78 13.69
C ASP A 217 -2.33 -5.49 12.87
N GLU A 218 -1.25 -4.71 12.98
CA GLU A 218 -1.03 -3.54 12.13
C GLU A 218 -0.97 -3.94 10.65
N ALA A 219 -0.23 -5.02 10.33
CA ALA A 219 -0.17 -5.56 8.98
C ALA A 219 -1.55 -5.99 8.45
N ARG A 220 -2.36 -6.70 9.25
CA ARG A 220 -3.73 -7.08 8.86
C ARG A 220 -4.62 -5.87 8.58
N ASN A 221 -4.46 -4.79 9.35
CA ASN A 221 -5.22 -3.56 9.14
C ASN A 221 -4.81 -2.89 7.82
N ALA A 222 -3.50 -2.72 7.58
CA ALA A 222 -3.01 -2.13 6.34
C ALA A 222 -3.43 -2.93 5.10
N LEU A 223 -3.31 -4.25 5.14
CA LEU A 223 -3.73 -5.14 4.05
C LEU A 223 -5.20 -4.99 3.70
N TYR A 224 -6.06 -4.70 4.67
CA TYR A 224 -7.47 -4.42 4.41
C TYR A 224 -7.67 -3.17 3.53
N PHE A 225 -6.89 -2.11 3.78
CA PHE A 225 -6.94 -0.89 2.95
C PHE A 225 -6.38 -1.13 1.56
N VAL A 226 -5.20 -1.77 1.48
CA VAL A 226 -4.54 -2.06 0.19
C VAL A 226 -5.39 -2.98 -0.69
N ASP A 227 -6.00 -4.03 -0.11
CA ASP A 227 -6.94 -4.91 -0.82
C ASP A 227 -8.15 -4.12 -1.37
N GLY A 228 -8.65 -3.16 -0.60
CA GLY A 228 -9.68 -2.25 -1.06
C GLY A 228 -9.27 -1.38 -2.26
N LEU A 229 -8.01 -0.92 -2.29
CA LEU A 229 -7.46 -0.17 -3.42
C LEU A 229 -7.31 -1.03 -4.67
N MET A 230 -6.89 -2.29 -4.51
CA MET A 230 -6.71 -3.24 -5.62
C MET A 230 -8.03 -3.58 -6.32
N ARG A 231 -9.16 -3.58 -5.62
CA ARG A 231 -10.44 -4.02 -6.17
C ARG A 231 -10.95 -3.13 -7.31
N ARG A 232 -10.73 -1.82 -7.25
CA ARG A 232 -11.18 -0.88 -8.29
C ARG A 232 -10.49 0.48 -8.27
N PRO A 233 -10.32 1.20 -7.15
CA PRO A 233 -9.94 2.62 -7.17
C PRO A 233 -8.64 2.90 -7.94
N VAL A 234 -7.63 2.05 -7.77
CA VAL A 234 -6.33 2.23 -8.46
C VAL A 234 -6.46 2.00 -9.95
N THR A 235 -7.23 1.00 -10.37
CA THR A 235 -7.49 0.75 -11.79
C THR A 235 -8.22 1.91 -12.44
N ASP A 236 -9.21 2.50 -11.76
CA ASP A 236 -9.93 3.69 -12.26
C ASP A 236 -8.98 4.90 -12.44
N VAL A 237 -8.05 5.12 -11.50
CA VAL A 237 -7.01 6.18 -11.61
C VAL A 237 -6.07 5.92 -12.77
N LEU A 238 -5.60 4.68 -12.94
CA LEU A 238 -4.70 4.31 -14.04
C LEU A 238 -5.36 4.46 -15.41
N LEU A 239 -6.63 4.06 -15.55
CA LEU A 239 -7.38 4.24 -16.79
C LEU A 239 -7.60 5.72 -17.08
N HIS A 240 -7.92 6.53 -16.08
CA HIS A 240 -8.05 7.98 -16.26
C HIS A 240 -6.72 8.63 -16.69
N LEU A 241 -5.57 8.17 -16.14
CA LEU A 241 -4.25 8.60 -16.59
C LEU A 241 -4.01 8.24 -18.08
N VAL A 242 -4.39 7.02 -18.48
CA VAL A 242 -4.31 6.57 -19.88
C VAL A 242 -5.13 7.50 -20.78
N ASP A 243 -6.39 7.78 -20.41
CA ASP A 243 -7.28 8.64 -21.19
C ASP A 243 -6.71 10.07 -21.33
N CYS A 244 -6.19 10.64 -20.23
CA CYS A 244 -5.58 11.97 -20.23
C CYS A 244 -4.33 12.04 -21.13
N LEU A 245 -3.46 11.04 -21.07
CA LEU A 245 -2.26 10.96 -21.92
C LEU A 245 -2.61 10.73 -23.39
N ALA A 246 -3.59 9.88 -23.66
CA ALA A 246 -4.07 9.60 -25.03
C ALA A 246 -4.66 10.87 -25.67
N ALA A 247 -5.33 11.73 -24.90
CA ALA A 247 -5.89 13.01 -25.39
C ALA A 247 -4.81 13.94 -25.97
N ILE A 248 -3.58 13.89 -25.44
CA ILE A 248 -2.42 14.66 -25.95
C ILE A 248 -1.51 13.81 -26.89
N GLY A 249 -2.00 12.63 -27.31
CA GLY A 249 -1.32 11.74 -28.25
C GLY A 249 -0.12 11.00 -27.67
N ILE A 250 -0.06 10.80 -26.35
CA ILE A 250 0.99 10.03 -25.65
C ILE A 250 0.41 8.69 -25.21
N GLU A 251 1.08 7.60 -25.54
CA GLU A 251 0.66 6.26 -25.15
C GLU A 251 1.37 5.80 -23.87
N LEU A 252 0.59 5.35 -22.88
CA LEU A 252 1.10 4.64 -21.72
C LEU A 252 1.00 3.13 -21.95
N PRO A 253 2.12 2.41 -22.11
CA PRO A 253 2.10 0.97 -22.34
C PRO A 253 1.23 0.23 -21.31
N VAL A 254 0.49 -0.80 -21.75
CA VAL A 254 -0.45 -1.55 -20.89
C VAL A 254 0.27 -2.19 -19.69
N ARG A 255 1.54 -2.61 -19.88
CA ARG A 255 2.40 -3.20 -18.83
C ARG A 255 3.10 -2.16 -17.95
N ALA A 256 2.98 -0.86 -18.24
CA ALA A 256 3.63 0.18 -17.44
C ALA A 256 3.16 0.15 -15.98
N ARG A 257 4.06 0.55 -15.08
CA ARG A 257 3.85 0.58 -13.62
C ARG A 257 3.99 2.00 -13.06
N PRO A 258 3.18 2.97 -13.54
CA PRO A 258 3.32 4.35 -13.11
C PRO A 258 2.93 4.57 -11.64
N LEU A 259 2.17 3.63 -11.06
CA LEU A 259 1.74 3.64 -9.68
C LEU A 259 1.93 2.25 -9.09
N THR A 260 2.72 2.17 -8.03
CA THR A 260 2.94 0.96 -7.22
C THR A 260 2.78 1.29 -5.75
N PHE A 261 2.89 0.33 -4.85
CA PHE A 261 2.71 0.55 -3.42
C PHE A 261 3.84 -0.07 -2.62
N GLY A 262 4.33 0.67 -1.63
CA GLY A 262 5.29 0.21 -0.64
C GLY A 262 4.68 0.05 0.75
N SER A 263 5.37 -0.64 1.64
CA SER A 263 5.00 -0.76 3.04
C SER A 263 6.23 -0.85 3.93
N TRP A 264 6.18 -0.18 5.09
CA TRP A 264 7.16 -0.32 6.18
C TRP A 264 6.68 -1.28 7.27
N ILE A 265 5.41 -1.67 7.23
CA ILE A 265 4.80 -2.49 8.27
C ILE A 265 5.42 -3.88 8.28
N GLY A 266 6.06 -4.23 9.39
CA GLY A 266 6.84 -5.47 9.50
C GLY A 266 8.26 -5.40 8.92
N GLY A 267 8.66 -4.24 8.36
CA GLY A 267 10.01 -3.95 7.83
C GLY A 267 10.79 -2.92 8.64
N ASP A 268 10.10 -2.07 9.38
CA ASP A 268 10.69 -0.98 10.14
C ASP A 268 11.13 -1.44 11.55
N ARG A 269 12.44 -1.52 11.77
CA ARG A 269 13.06 -1.94 13.04
C ARG A 269 13.57 -0.79 13.86
N ASP A 270 13.56 0.43 13.31
CA ASP A 270 14.09 1.59 14.00
C ASP A 270 13.26 1.89 15.26
N GLY A 271 13.88 1.69 16.43
CA GLY A 271 13.22 1.81 17.72
C GLY A 271 12.15 0.75 18.05
N ASN A 272 11.91 -0.25 17.20
CA ASN A 272 10.90 -1.29 17.42
C ASN A 272 11.50 -2.70 17.50
N PRO A 273 11.81 -3.22 18.70
CA PRO A 273 12.39 -4.55 18.88
C PRO A 273 11.44 -5.72 18.54
N PHE A 274 10.13 -5.46 18.35
CA PHE A 274 9.14 -6.47 18.01
C PHE A 274 9.10 -6.79 16.51
N VAL A 275 9.74 -5.99 15.67
CA VAL A 275 9.89 -6.26 14.24
C VAL A 275 11.06 -7.21 14.03
N THR A 276 10.82 -8.49 14.24
CA THR A 276 11.82 -9.55 14.07
C THR A 276 11.89 -10.05 12.61
N PRO A 277 12.96 -10.77 12.19
CA PRO A 277 13.02 -11.40 10.87
C PRO A 277 11.83 -12.33 10.58
N GLN A 278 11.30 -13.01 11.60
CA GLN A 278 10.14 -13.89 11.49
C GLN A 278 8.85 -13.10 11.23
N VAL A 279 8.67 -11.98 11.93
CA VAL A 279 7.53 -11.05 11.71
C VAL A 279 7.57 -10.51 10.30
N THR A 280 8.72 -10.07 9.81
CA THR A 280 8.91 -9.59 8.43
C THR A 280 8.46 -10.63 7.40
N THR A 281 8.89 -11.87 7.56
CA THR A 281 8.49 -12.97 6.68
C THR A 281 6.99 -13.21 6.75
N SER A 282 6.39 -13.20 7.95
CA SER A 282 4.95 -13.43 8.13
C SER A 282 4.09 -12.33 7.50
N VAL A 283 4.55 -11.08 7.51
CA VAL A 283 3.85 -9.96 6.86
C VAL A 283 3.83 -10.14 5.35
N VAL A 284 4.95 -10.52 4.72
CA VAL A 284 5.00 -10.78 3.28
C VAL A 284 4.14 -12.00 2.90
N ASP A 285 4.13 -13.07 3.71
CA ASP A 285 3.24 -14.22 3.52
C ASP A 285 1.76 -13.80 3.53
N MET A 286 1.35 -12.94 4.47
CA MET A 286 -0.01 -12.44 4.53
C MET A 286 -0.36 -11.56 3.33
N SER A 287 0.56 -10.69 2.90
CA SER A 287 0.38 -9.82 1.73
C SER A 287 0.13 -10.65 0.47
N LEU A 288 0.92 -11.70 0.25
CA LEU A 288 0.77 -12.59 -0.89
C LEU A 288 -0.56 -13.37 -0.84
N ASP A 289 -0.95 -13.92 0.33
CA ASP A 289 -2.22 -14.65 0.46
C ASP A 289 -3.40 -13.74 0.10
N HIS A 290 -3.38 -12.48 0.55
CA HIS A 290 -4.39 -11.47 0.20
C HIS A 290 -4.39 -11.15 -1.30
N SER A 291 -3.21 -10.90 -1.89
CA SER A 291 -3.07 -10.59 -3.31
C SER A 291 -3.65 -11.69 -4.19
N ILE A 292 -3.22 -12.93 -3.99
CA ILE A 292 -3.66 -14.06 -4.80
C ILE A 292 -5.18 -14.30 -4.65
N ARG A 293 -5.74 -14.16 -3.44
CA ARG A 293 -7.19 -14.29 -3.24
C ARG A 293 -7.99 -13.22 -3.97
N THR A 294 -7.49 -11.99 -4.00
CA THR A 294 -8.13 -10.91 -4.76
C THR A 294 -7.98 -11.12 -6.26
N MET A 295 -6.82 -11.61 -6.71
CA MET A 295 -6.63 -12.00 -8.12
C MET A 295 -7.56 -13.14 -8.56
N PHE A 296 -7.88 -14.10 -7.68
CA PHE A 296 -8.88 -15.13 -8.02
C PHE A 296 -10.25 -14.53 -8.32
N LEU A 297 -10.67 -13.48 -7.62
CA LEU A 297 -11.94 -12.80 -7.91
C LEU A 297 -11.86 -12.04 -9.24
N LEU A 298 -10.75 -11.36 -9.49
CA LEU A 298 -10.49 -10.64 -10.73
C LEU A 298 -10.51 -11.59 -11.94
N PHE A 299 -9.79 -12.71 -11.88
CA PHE A 299 -9.73 -13.67 -12.97
C PHE A 299 -10.99 -14.52 -13.10
N ALA A 300 -11.75 -14.77 -12.04
CA ALA A 300 -13.06 -15.40 -12.16
C ALA A 300 -13.99 -14.54 -13.04
N ARG A 301 -14.03 -13.23 -12.79
CA ARG A 301 -14.77 -12.30 -13.64
C ARG A 301 -14.27 -12.32 -15.09
N LEU A 302 -12.96 -12.27 -15.29
CA LEU A 302 -12.36 -12.27 -16.62
C LEU A 302 -12.66 -13.56 -17.39
N ILE A 303 -12.64 -14.74 -16.72
CA ILE A 303 -13.02 -16.04 -17.29
C ILE A 303 -14.48 -16.03 -17.75
N ASP A 304 -15.37 -15.38 -17.00
CA ASP A 304 -16.79 -15.30 -17.38
C ASP A 304 -17.02 -14.35 -18.56
N GLU A 305 -16.26 -13.26 -18.67
CA GLU A 305 -16.44 -12.24 -19.69
C GLU A 305 -15.75 -12.58 -21.03
N ILE A 306 -14.58 -13.25 -21.04
CA ILE A 306 -13.84 -13.57 -22.28
C ILE A 306 -14.24 -14.97 -22.78
N SER A 307 -15.11 -15.00 -23.81
CA SER A 307 -15.58 -16.23 -24.47
C SER A 307 -15.34 -16.24 -25.96
N VAL A 308 -14.21 -15.65 -26.40
CA VAL A 308 -13.84 -15.62 -27.83
C VAL A 308 -13.56 -17.03 -28.31
N SER A 309 -14.30 -17.45 -29.37
CA SER A 309 -14.19 -18.78 -29.95
C SER A 309 -13.30 -18.80 -31.19
N GLU A 310 -12.45 -19.82 -31.31
CA GLU A 310 -11.63 -20.07 -32.51
C GLU A 310 -12.45 -20.24 -33.80
N ARG A 311 -13.73 -20.52 -33.70
CA ARG A 311 -14.63 -20.56 -34.87
C ARG A 311 -14.87 -19.20 -35.50
N HIS A 312 -14.64 -18.13 -34.76
CA HIS A 312 -14.93 -16.76 -35.19
C HIS A 312 -13.71 -15.85 -35.27
N SER A 313 -12.65 -16.16 -34.52
CA SER A 313 -11.42 -15.39 -34.47
C SER A 313 -10.25 -16.33 -34.23
N GLU A 314 -9.22 -16.27 -35.06
CA GLU A 314 -7.97 -17.01 -34.85
C GLU A 314 -7.25 -16.49 -33.59
N ILE A 315 -6.33 -17.30 -33.05
CA ILE A 315 -5.41 -16.87 -31.98
C ILE A 315 -3.97 -16.77 -32.54
N SER A 316 -3.12 -16.01 -31.87
CA SER A 316 -1.72 -15.93 -32.25
C SER A 316 -1.00 -17.26 -32.00
N LYS A 317 0.04 -17.54 -32.80
CA LYS A 317 0.85 -18.77 -32.63
C LYS A 317 1.55 -18.81 -31.27
N GLU A 318 1.92 -17.65 -30.75
CA GLU A 318 2.57 -17.49 -29.46
C GLU A 318 1.62 -17.87 -28.32
N LEU A 319 0.36 -17.44 -28.39
CA LEU A 319 -0.66 -17.81 -27.41
C LEU A 319 -0.96 -19.31 -27.48
N ASP A 320 -1.13 -19.87 -28.67
CA ASP A 320 -1.37 -21.31 -28.84
C ASP A 320 -0.20 -22.13 -28.28
N ALA A 321 1.04 -21.81 -28.64
CA ALA A 321 2.22 -22.49 -28.13
C ALA A 321 2.31 -22.43 -26.60
N SER A 322 2.01 -21.28 -26.01
CA SER A 322 1.99 -21.10 -24.55
C SER A 322 0.87 -21.93 -23.90
N LEU A 323 -0.31 -21.96 -24.51
CA LEU A 323 -1.45 -22.74 -24.01
C LEU A 323 -1.17 -24.26 -24.07
N GLN A 324 -0.60 -24.75 -25.18
CA GLN A 324 -0.24 -26.17 -25.31
C GLN A 324 0.79 -26.58 -24.24
N LYS A 325 1.81 -25.75 -24.03
CA LYS A 325 2.79 -25.97 -22.96
C LYS A 325 2.16 -26.01 -21.58
N ASP A 326 1.23 -25.09 -21.28
CA ASP A 326 0.52 -25.08 -20.00
C ASP A 326 -0.31 -26.36 -19.81
N LEU A 327 -0.99 -26.83 -20.85
CA LEU A 327 -1.80 -28.05 -20.81
C LEU A 327 -0.97 -29.34 -20.65
N GLU A 328 0.31 -29.32 -21.02
CA GLU A 328 1.24 -30.44 -20.80
C GLU A 328 1.77 -30.47 -19.36
N VAL A 329 2.07 -29.28 -18.81
CA VAL A 329 2.77 -29.16 -17.52
C VAL A 329 1.82 -29.12 -16.33
N ILE A 330 0.64 -28.50 -16.46
CA ILE A 330 -0.34 -28.35 -15.37
C ILE A 330 -1.15 -29.63 -15.20
N THR A 331 -0.78 -30.45 -14.23
CA THR A 331 -1.40 -31.77 -13.98
C THR A 331 -2.67 -31.70 -13.13
N ASN A 332 -2.89 -30.62 -12.37
CA ASN A 332 -4.02 -30.42 -11.47
C ASN A 332 -5.23 -29.73 -12.14
N LEU A 333 -5.18 -29.48 -13.45
CA LEU A 333 -6.29 -28.90 -14.18
C LEU A 333 -7.42 -29.94 -14.33
N ASP A 334 -8.63 -29.61 -13.84
CA ASP A 334 -9.78 -30.48 -14.04
C ASP A 334 -10.03 -30.73 -15.53
N PRO A 335 -10.03 -32.01 -15.99
CA PRO A 335 -10.25 -32.37 -17.39
C PRO A 335 -11.59 -31.85 -17.96
N ARG A 336 -12.56 -31.51 -17.11
CA ARG A 336 -13.80 -30.88 -17.49
C ARG A 336 -13.59 -29.53 -18.15
N TYR A 337 -12.74 -28.66 -17.59
CA TYR A 337 -12.47 -27.34 -18.17
C TYR A 337 -11.80 -27.44 -19.55
N ARG A 338 -10.90 -28.41 -19.73
CA ARG A 338 -10.26 -28.68 -21.02
C ARG A 338 -11.30 -29.06 -22.10
N ARG A 339 -12.31 -29.83 -21.75
CA ARG A 339 -13.38 -30.22 -22.67
C ARG A 339 -14.36 -29.08 -22.94
N LEU A 340 -14.79 -28.36 -21.90
CA LEU A 340 -15.81 -27.32 -22.02
C LEU A 340 -15.28 -26.10 -22.79
N ASN A 341 -14.02 -25.74 -22.59
CA ASN A 341 -13.39 -24.56 -23.19
C ASN A 341 -12.50 -24.88 -24.38
N TYR A 342 -12.70 -26.05 -25.03
CA TYR A 342 -11.85 -26.52 -26.14
C TYR A 342 -11.81 -25.51 -27.28
N GLU A 343 -12.92 -24.85 -27.60
CA GLU A 343 -13.05 -23.86 -28.67
C GLU A 343 -12.87 -22.41 -28.16
N GLU A 344 -12.57 -22.21 -26.88
CA GLU A 344 -12.42 -20.90 -26.23
C GLU A 344 -11.01 -20.76 -25.61
N PRO A 345 -9.97 -20.59 -26.42
CA PRO A 345 -8.57 -20.69 -26.00
C PRO A 345 -8.18 -19.63 -24.97
N TYR A 346 -8.74 -18.41 -25.04
CA TYR A 346 -8.50 -17.37 -24.03
C TYR A 346 -9.04 -17.77 -22.65
N ARG A 347 -10.25 -18.33 -22.60
CA ARG A 347 -10.84 -18.85 -21.36
C ARG A 347 -10.06 -20.03 -20.80
N LEU A 348 -9.59 -20.91 -21.67
CA LEU A 348 -8.75 -22.04 -21.29
C LEU A 348 -7.40 -21.57 -20.76
N LYS A 349 -6.76 -20.56 -21.40
CA LYS A 349 -5.52 -19.95 -20.92
C LYS A 349 -5.70 -19.31 -19.53
N LEU A 350 -6.79 -18.57 -19.31
CA LEU A 350 -7.11 -17.99 -17.98
C LEU A 350 -7.34 -19.07 -16.91
N THR A 351 -7.91 -20.22 -17.30
CA THR A 351 -8.05 -21.36 -16.38
C THR A 351 -6.68 -21.93 -15.99
N CYS A 352 -5.73 -21.96 -16.94
CA CYS A 352 -4.32 -22.32 -16.65
C CYS A 352 -3.63 -21.28 -15.75
N VAL A 353 -3.81 -19.98 -16.02
CA VAL A 353 -3.31 -18.88 -15.17
C VAL A 353 -3.81 -19.04 -13.74
N ARG A 354 -5.09 -19.30 -13.56
CA ARG A 354 -5.67 -19.56 -12.24
C ARG A 354 -5.06 -20.78 -11.55
N ALA A 355 -4.88 -21.89 -12.27
CA ALA A 355 -4.25 -23.10 -11.73
C ALA A 355 -2.77 -22.85 -11.31
N LYS A 356 -2.02 -22.06 -12.07
CA LYS A 356 -0.66 -21.60 -11.70
C LYS A 356 -0.67 -20.74 -10.44
N LEU A 357 -1.64 -19.83 -10.28
CA LEU A 357 -1.79 -19.02 -9.05
C LEU A 357 -2.15 -19.89 -7.83
N GLU A 358 -3.02 -20.90 -7.99
CA GLU A 358 -3.33 -21.88 -6.94
C GLU A 358 -2.06 -22.64 -6.53
N SER A 359 -1.26 -23.07 -7.51
CA SER A 359 0.03 -23.74 -7.27
C SER A 359 1.05 -22.80 -6.61
N THR A 360 1.05 -21.52 -6.98
CA THR A 360 1.89 -20.47 -6.35
C THR A 360 1.53 -20.34 -4.88
N LEU A 361 0.26 -20.21 -4.55
CA LEU A 361 -0.21 -20.13 -3.16
C LEU A 361 0.20 -21.38 -2.35
N LEU A 362 0.00 -22.58 -2.91
CA LEU A 362 0.40 -23.83 -2.26
C LEU A 362 1.92 -23.92 -2.08
N ARG A 363 2.72 -23.51 -3.07
CA ARG A 363 4.18 -23.45 -2.97
C ARG A 363 4.61 -22.56 -1.80
N MET A 364 4.01 -21.38 -1.68
CA MET A 364 4.31 -20.44 -0.61
C MET A 364 3.98 -21.00 0.78
N GLN A 365 2.80 -21.58 0.95
CA GLN A 365 2.38 -22.20 2.20
C GLN A 365 3.26 -23.38 2.61
N ARG A 366 3.75 -24.18 1.65
CA ARG A 366 4.60 -25.35 1.88
C ARG A 366 6.09 -25.03 1.92
N ARG A 367 6.50 -23.80 1.65
CA ARG A 367 7.90 -23.40 1.50
C ARG A 367 8.68 -24.30 0.51
N SER A 368 8.00 -24.77 -0.54
CA SER A 368 8.61 -25.61 -1.56
C SER A 368 9.31 -24.76 -2.65
N ARG A 369 10.13 -25.43 -3.48
CA ARG A 369 10.83 -24.75 -4.57
C ARG A 369 9.89 -24.41 -5.71
N HIS A 370 10.17 -23.30 -6.40
CA HIS A 370 9.51 -22.92 -7.63
C HIS A 370 9.64 -24.00 -8.71
N GLN A 371 8.54 -24.23 -9.44
CA GLN A 371 8.48 -25.17 -10.56
C GLN A 371 8.06 -24.38 -11.82
N PRO A 372 9.00 -24.11 -12.75
CA PRO A 372 8.72 -23.34 -13.97
C PRO A 372 7.54 -23.90 -14.76
N GLY A 373 6.58 -23.05 -15.12
CA GLY A 373 5.36 -23.40 -15.84
C GLY A 373 4.23 -24.00 -14.99
N VAL A 374 4.51 -24.40 -13.74
CA VAL A 374 3.49 -24.90 -12.80
C VAL A 374 3.01 -23.82 -11.84
N ASP A 375 3.90 -22.96 -11.39
CA ASP A 375 3.63 -21.84 -10.51
C ASP A 375 4.39 -20.59 -10.98
N TYR A 376 4.03 -19.41 -10.47
CA TYR A 376 4.68 -18.14 -10.79
C TYR A 376 5.77 -17.82 -9.79
N HIS A 377 7.00 -17.53 -10.26
CA HIS A 377 8.08 -17.03 -9.43
C HIS A 377 7.95 -15.53 -9.15
N SER A 378 7.44 -14.77 -10.13
CA SER A 378 7.29 -13.32 -10.04
C SER A 378 5.99 -12.83 -10.67
N SER A 379 5.64 -11.58 -10.41
CA SER A 379 4.53 -10.88 -11.08
C SER A 379 4.75 -10.76 -12.59
N ASP A 380 6.02 -10.70 -13.03
CA ASP A 380 6.34 -10.55 -14.45
C ASP A 380 5.94 -11.78 -15.26
N GLU A 381 6.13 -12.99 -14.71
CA GLU A 381 5.68 -14.22 -15.37
C GLU A 381 4.14 -14.27 -15.53
N LEU A 382 3.40 -13.76 -14.53
CA LEU A 382 1.95 -13.63 -14.63
C LEU A 382 1.55 -12.58 -15.67
N LEU A 383 2.23 -11.44 -15.70
CA LEU A 383 2.00 -10.39 -16.70
C LEU A 383 2.33 -10.88 -18.10
N ASP A 384 3.38 -11.69 -18.28
CA ASP A 384 3.72 -12.28 -19.57
C ASP A 384 2.59 -13.16 -20.11
N ASP A 385 1.98 -13.99 -19.28
CA ASP A 385 0.82 -14.80 -19.66
C ASP A 385 -0.40 -13.95 -20.07
N LEU A 386 -0.67 -12.85 -19.35
CA LEU A 386 -1.77 -11.93 -19.67
C LEU A 386 -1.49 -11.10 -20.93
N MET A 387 -0.24 -10.65 -21.12
CA MET A 387 0.17 -9.91 -22.32
C MET A 387 0.09 -10.75 -23.58
N LEU A 388 0.43 -12.05 -23.53
CA LEU A 388 0.21 -12.95 -24.67
C LEU A 388 -1.24 -12.97 -25.13
N MET A 389 -2.19 -12.93 -24.20
CA MET A 389 -3.62 -12.85 -24.51
C MET A 389 -3.99 -11.50 -25.12
N TYR A 390 -3.49 -10.42 -24.52
CA TYR A 390 -3.71 -9.06 -25.01
C TYR A 390 -3.16 -8.89 -26.44
N ASP A 391 -1.92 -9.25 -26.67
CA ASP A 391 -1.26 -9.14 -27.97
C ASP A 391 -1.96 -9.99 -29.04
N SER A 392 -2.45 -11.20 -28.67
CA SER A 392 -3.22 -12.07 -29.56
C SER A 392 -4.55 -11.44 -29.96
N LEU A 393 -5.29 -10.81 -29.04
CA LEU A 393 -6.52 -10.10 -29.34
C LEU A 393 -6.27 -8.89 -30.26
N MET A 394 -5.23 -8.10 -29.98
CA MET A 394 -4.83 -6.96 -30.80
C MET A 394 -4.47 -7.40 -32.24
N ALA A 395 -3.68 -8.45 -32.38
CA ALA A 395 -3.25 -8.98 -33.69
C ALA A 395 -4.42 -9.52 -34.54
N ASN A 396 -5.50 -9.95 -33.91
CA ASN A 396 -6.68 -10.51 -34.58
C ASN A 396 -7.87 -9.55 -34.69
N GLY A 397 -7.66 -8.24 -34.50
CA GLY A 397 -8.67 -7.19 -34.69
C GLY A 397 -9.74 -7.13 -33.59
N ALA A 398 -9.44 -7.71 -32.41
CA ALA A 398 -10.32 -7.69 -31.24
C ALA A 398 -9.89 -6.62 -30.21
N GLU A 399 -9.47 -5.46 -30.67
CA GLU A 399 -8.93 -4.35 -29.88
C GLU A 399 -9.87 -3.92 -28.74
N ILE A 400 -11.19 -3.84 -29.02
CA ILE A 400 -12.19 -3.45 -28.01
C ILE A 400 -12.21 -4.45 -26.82
N ILE A 401 -12.01 -5.74 -27.09
CA ILE A 401 -11.96 -6.78 -26.06
C ILE A 401 -10.63 -6.68 -25.30
N ALA A 402 -9.52 -6.46 -26.03
CA ALA A 402 -8.19 -6.31 -25.41
C ALA A 402 -8.16 -5.13 -24.42
N HIS A 403 -8.70 -3.97 -24.83
CA HIS A 403 -8.80 -2.75 -23.99
C HIS A 403 -9.92 -2.78 -22.94
N GLY A 404 -10.64 -3.89 -22.82
CA GLY A 404 -11.69 -4.08 -21.81
C GLY A 404 -11.15 -4.55 -20.46
N THR A 405 -11.81 -5.55 -19.89
CA THR A 405 -11.48 -6.13 -18.57
C THR A 405 -10.08 -6.78 -18.53
N LEU A 406 -9.54 -7.21 -19.69
CA LEU A 406 -8.19 -7.76 -19.75
C LEU A 406 -7.14 -6.68 -19.46
N GLU A 407 -7.20 -5.53 -20.11
CA GLU A 407 -6.28 -4.41 -19.83
C GLU A 407 -6.40 -3.96 -18.38
N GLN A 408 -7.63 -3.81 -17.85
CA GLN A 408 -7.85 -3.48 -16.44
C GLN A 408 -7.16 -4.49 -15.51
N SER A 409 -7.23 -5.77 -15.84
CA SER A 409 -6.59 -6.84 -15.06
C SER A 409 -5.06 -6.75 -15.13
N ILE A 410 -4.51 -6.49 -16.33
CA ILE A 410 -3.06 -6.32 -16.52
C ILE A 410 -2.55 -5.13 -15.71
N ARG A 411 -3.20 -3.96 -15.80
CA ARG A 411 -2.83 -2.76 -15.03
C ARG A 411 -2.93 -2.98 -13.52
N THR A 412 -3.96 -3.70 -13.06
CA THR A 412 -4.10 -4.06 -11.65
C THR A 412 -2.96 -4.97 -11.18
N VAL A 413 -2.63 -6.01 -11.94
CA VAL A 413 -1.50 -6.90 -11.64
C VAL A 413 -0.17 -6.15 -11.71
N ALA A 414 0.01 -5.23 -12.66
CA ALA A 414 1.21 -4.41 -12.77
C ALA A 414 1.41 -3.50 -11.56
N ALA A 415 0.34 -2.90 -11.03
CA ALA A 415 0.39 -2.00 -9.88
C ALA A 415 0.66 -2.72 -8.55
N PHE A 416 0.05 -3.89 -8.32
CA PHE A 416 0.07 -4.56 -7.02
C PHE A 416 0.99 -5.79 -6.96
N GLY A 417 1.28 -6.39 -8.09
CA GLY A 417 2.06 -7.62 -8.14
C GLY A 417 1.48 -8.76 -7.30
N LEU A 418 2.27 -9.79 -7.07
CA LEU A 418 1.88 -10.94 -6.23
C LEU A 418 1.93 -10.63 -4.73
N THR A 419 2.60 -9.57 -4.29
CA THR A 419 2.82 -9.24 -2.87
C THR A 419 2.01 -8.05 -2.38
N LEU A 420 1.10 -7.47 -3.18
CA LEU A 420 0.33 -6.24 -2.94
C LEU A 420 1.18 -4.98 -2.78
N THR A 421 2.24 -5.07 -2.01
CA THR A 421 3.17 -3.98 -1.73
C THR A 421 4.59 -4.51 -1.73
N THR A 422 5.54 -3.67 -2.12
CA THR A 422 6.97 -3.91 -1.89
C THR A 422 7.28 -3.55 -0.44
N LEU A 423 7.96 -4.44 0.28
CA LEU A 423 8.35 -4.18 1.65
C LEU A 423 9.68 -3.43 1.68
N ASP A 424 9.70 -2.25 2.31
CA ASP A 424 10.94 -1.57 2.67
C ASP A 424 11.38 -2.04 4.07
N VAL A 425 12.66 -2.31 4.20
CA VAL A 425 13.27 -2.68 5.49
C VAL A 425 14.09 -1.51 5.98
N ARG A 426 13.85 -1.04 7.22
CA ARG A 426 14.58 0.06 7.83
C ARG A 426 15.25 -0.38 9.13
N GLU A 427 16.50 0.03 9.33
CA GLU A 427 17.25 -0.16 10.57
C GLU A 427 18.20 1.02 10.81
N HIS A 428 18.52 1.27 12.05
CA HIS A 428 19.39 2.35 12.50
C HIS A 428 20.85 2.10 12.09
N ALA A 429 21.56 3.14 11.62
CA ALA A 429 22.96 3.09 11.18
C ALA A 429 23.91 2.43 12.21
N GLU A 430 23.74 2.77 13.50
CA GLU A 430 24.58 2.22 14.56
C GLU A 430 24.44 0.70 14.75
N ALA A 431 23.26 0.12 14.43
CA ALA A 431 23.05 -1.33 14.51
C ALA A 431 23.93 -2.09 13.53
N HIS A 432 24.16 -1.54 12.34
CA HIS A 432 25.06 -2.13 11.35
C HIS A 432 26.52 -2.12 11.81
N HIS A 433 26.96 -0.99 12.35
CA HIS A 433 28.32 -0.88 12.89
C HIS A 433 28.54 -1.80 14.09
N ALA A 434 27.54 -1.91 14.99
CA ALA A 434 27.61 -2.83 16.13
C ALA A 434 27.73 -4.28 15.68
N ALA A 435 26.95 -4.71 14.69
CA ALA A 435 27.00 -6.06 14.15
C ALA A 435 28.32 -6.34 13.37
N LEU A 436 28.88 -5.35 12.68
CA LEU A 436 30.14 -5.49 11.95
C LEU A 436 31.36 -5.53 12.85
N GLY A 437 31.38 -4.75 13.95
CA GLY A 437 32.52 -4.64 14.83
C GLY A 437 33.14 -5.99 15.21
N PRO A 438 32.38 -6.90 15.85
CA PRO A 438 32.88 -8.23 16.23
C PRO A 438 33.38 -9.07 15.06
N LEU A 439 32.80 -8.90 13.86
CA LEU A 439 33.22 -9.65 12.67
C LEU A 439 34.56 -9.16 12.15
N LEU A 440 34.73 -7.85 12.02
CA LEU A 440 35.96 -7.21 11.52
C LEU A 440 37.12 -7.35 12.53
N ASP A 441 36.85 -7.14 13.81
CA ASP A 441 37.85 -7.28 14.86
C ASP A 441 38.41 -8.73 14.95
N ARG A 442 37.56 -9.74 14.70
CA ARG A 442 37.97 -11.13 14.65
C ARG A 442 38.89 -11.46 13.48
N VAL A 443 38.73 -10.75 12.36
CA VAL A 443 39.59 -10.93 11.19
C VAL A 443 41.03 -10.47 11.48
N GLY A 444 41.19 -9.52 12.43
CA GLY A 444 42.49 -9.10 12.94
C GLY A 444 43.35 -8.31 11.93
N GLN A 445 42.70 -7.60 11.00
CA GLN A 445 43.41 -6.77 10.00
C GLN A 445 43.94 -5.46 10.58
N PHE A 446 43.41 -5.03 11.74
CA PHE A 446 43.76 -3.75 12.35
C PHE A 446 44.20 -3.91 13.79
N ASP A 447 45.20 -3.10 14.20
CA ASP A 447 45.67 -3.01 15.58
C ASP A 447 44.66 -2.35 16.54
N ARG A 448 43.54 -1.89 16.03
CA ARG A 448 42.49 -1.17 16.77
C ARG A 448 41.12 -1.77 16.50
N PRO A 449 40.22 -1.75 17.50
CA PRO A 449 38.83 -2.16 17.28
C PRO A 449 38.15 -1.30 16.19
N TYR A 450 37.35 -1.93 15.34
CA TYR A 450 36.61 -1.28 14.24
C TYR A 450 35.82 -0.04 14.70
N LEU A 451 35.11 -0.13 15.82
CA LEU A 451 34.30 0.98 16.35
C LEU A 451 35.14 2.18 16.81
N SER A 452 36.47 2.02 17.01
CA SER A 452 37.37 3.11 17.36
C SER A 452 37.94 3.88 16.16
N LEU A 453 37.68 3.41 14.94
CA LEU A 453 38.12 4.08 13.72
C LEU A 453 37.34 5.39 13.48
N SER A 454 38.00 6.38 12.86
CA SER A 454 37.28 7.54 12.33
C SER A 454 36.34 7.17 11.19
N ARG A 455 35.41 8.06 10.82
CA ARG A 455 34.51 7.83 9.69
C ARG A 455 35.26 7.58 8.39
N GLU A 456 36.30 8.36 8.13
CA GLU A 456 37.17 8.24 6.94
C GLU A 456 37.85 6.85 6.93
N GLY A 457 38.41 6.44 8.09
CA GLY A 457 39.03 5.12 8.21
C GLY A 457 38.03 3.96 8.04
N ARG A 458 36.77 4.14 8.48
CA ARG A 458 35.70 3.17 8.21
C ARG A 458 35.31 3.14 6.74
N VAL A 459 35.19 4.30 6.06
CA VAL A 459 34.91 4.35 4.61
C VAL A 459 35.98 3.59 3.82
N GLU A 460 37.27 3.82 4.11
CA GLU A 460 38.38 3.14 3.45
C GLU A 460 38.29 1.63 3.64
N LEU A 461 38.19 1.17 4.88
CA LEU A 461 38.06 -0.25 5.21
C LEU A 461 36.84 -0.90 4.55
N LEU A 462 35.66 -0.29 4.71
CA LEU A 462 34.41 -0.87 4.22
C LEU A 462 34.35 -0.87 2.68
N SER A 463 34.96 0.12 2.01
CA SER A 463 35.11 0.16 0.56
C SER A 463 35.88 -1.06 0.03
N GLU A 464 36.96 -1.45 0.70
CA GLU A 464 37.74 -2.64 0.37
C GLU A 464 36.95 -3.92 0.65
N GLU A 465 36.26 -3.99 1.81
CA GLU A 465 35.46 -5.15 2.19
C GLU A 465 34.29 -5.38 1.23
N VAL A 466 33.58 -4.35 0.78
CA VAL A 466 32.51 -4.47 -0.23
C VAL A 466 33.02 -5.13 -1.53
N ALA A 467 34.25 -4.83 -1.93
CA ALA A 467 34.88 -5.43 -3.13
C ALA A 467 35.48 -6.82 -2.87
N SER A 468 35.66 -7.19 -1.61
CA SER A 468 36.32 -8.45 -1.21
C SER A 468 35.39 -9.66 -1.40
N PRO A 469 35.84 -10.76 -2.00
CA PRO A 469 35.06 -12.01 -2.08
C PRO A 469 35.18 -12.86 -0.80
N ARG A 470 36.02 -12.43 0.15
CA ARG A 470 36.31 -13.20 1.36
C ARG A 470 35.18 -12.99 2.38
N PRO A 471 34.59 -14.06 2.92
CA PRO A 471 33.66 -13.93 4.02
C PRO A 471 34.37 -13.47 5.30
N LEU A 472 33.68 -12.67 6.13
CA LEU A 472 34.21 -12.17 7.39
C LEU A 472 34.20 -13.22 8.51
N GLY A 473 33.40 -14.24 8.37
CA GLY A 473 33.40 -15.31 9.37
C GLY A 473 32.41 -16.43 9.13
N LEU A 474 32.49 -17.46 9.96
CA LEU A 474 31.52 -18.56 9.99
C LEU A 474 30.39 -18.20 10.97
N PHE A 475 29.20 -18.07 10.45
CA PHE A 475 27.99 -17.84 11.22
C PHE A 475 27.42 -19.16 11.76
N PRO A 476 26.73 -19.16 12.91
CA PRO A 476 26.31 -18.03 13.76
C PRO A 476 27.22 -17.70 14.93
N THR A 477 28.42 -18.28 15.04
CA THR A 477 29.24 -18.29 16.25
C THR A 477 29.93 -16.98 16.66
N ALA A 478 29.81 -15.92 15.84
CA ALA A 478 30.49 -14.64 16.07
C ALA A 478 29.56 -13.52 16.56
N LEU A 479 28.25 -13.67 16.41
CA LEU A 479 27.25 -12.68 16.79
C LEU A 479 26.24 -13.26 17.77
N ASP A 480 25.75 -12.44 18.68
CA ASP A 480 24.67 -12.77 19.61
C ASP A 480 23.67 -11.60 19.76
N GLY A 481 22.60 -11.81 20.50
CA GLY A 481 21.62 -10.79 20.83
C GLY A 481 21.13 -9.98 19.62
N ARG A 482 21.20 -8.64 19.74
CA ARG A 482 20.73 -7.69 18.71
C ARG A 482 21.58 -7.76 17.44
N ASP A 483 22.89 -7.94 17.59
CA ASP A 483 23.82 -7.96 16.46
C ASP A 483 23.52 -9.16 15.53
N LEU A 484 23.22 -10.32 16.12
CA LEU A 484 22.74 -11.49 15.37
C LEU A 484 21.41 -11.21 14.69
N THR A 485 20.47 -10.54 15.36
CA THR A 485 19.17 -10.20 14.78
C THR A 485 19.31 -9.26 13.58
N THR A 486 20.20 -8.25 13.67
CA THR A 486 20.52 -7.34 12.55
C THR A 486 21.04 -8.13 11.34
N PHE A 487 21.95 -9.07 11.55
CA PHE A 487 22.44 -9.93 10.46
C PHE A 487 21.37 -10.86 9.89
N GLN A 488 20.59 -11.51 10.76
CA GLN A 488 19.47 -12.38 10.35
C GLN A 488 18.40 -11.64 9.55
N THR A 489 18.30 -10.32 9.70
CA THR A 489 17.45 -9.48 8.86
C THR A 489 17.85 -9.59 7.39
N PHE A 490 19.14 -9.45 7.07
CA PHE A 490 19.63 -9.63 5.69
C PHE A 490 19.44 -11.06 5.18
N GLU A 491 19.60 -12.07 6.03
CA GLU A 491 19.31 -13.45 5.65
C GLU A 491 17.82 -13.66 5.35
N SER A 492 16.92 -13.02 6.13
CA SER A 492 15.48 -13.08 5.89
C SER A 492 15.10 -12.39 4.57
N ILE A 493 15.69 -11.23 4.25
CA ILE A 493 15.51 -10.54 2.97
C ILE A 493 15.94 -11.46 1.82
N ARG A 494 17.11 -12.10 1.91
CA ARG A 494 17.53 -13.08 0.90
C ARG A 494 16.51 -14.21 0.75
N GLY A 495 15.99 -14.72 1.87
CA GLY A 495 14.93 -15.73 1.89
C GLY A 495 13.66 -15.25 1.16
N LEU A 496 13.22 -14.04 1.45
CA LEU A 496 12.07 -13.40 0.80
C LEU A 496 12.27 -13.28 -0.71
N LEU A 497 13.41 -12.72 -1.15
CA LEU A 497 13.72 -12.55 -2.57
C LEU A 497 13.86 -13.88 -3.32
N ASN A 498 14.33 -14.94 -2.66
CA ASN A 498 14.40 -16.28 -3.26
C ASN A 498 13.02 -16.92 -3.41
N HIS A 499 12.09 -16.59 -2.51
CA HIS A 499 10.81 -17.25 -2.41
C HIS A 499 9.69 -16.52 -3.14
N PHE A 500 9.68 -15.17 -3.07
CA PHE A 500 8.62 -14.29 -3.57
C PHE A 500 9.01 -13.48 -4.81
N GLY A 501 10.29 -13.55 -5.22
CA GLY A 501 10.81 -12.77 -6.33
C GLY A 501 11.35 -11.39 -5.91
N PRO A 502 11.91 -10.64 -6.88
CA PRO A 502 12.65 -9.40 -6.63
C PRO A 502 11.77 -8.27 -6.05
N ASN A 503 10.48 -8.24 -6.39
CA ASN A 503 9.57 -7.16 -5.99
C ASN A 503 9.09 -7.28 -4.53
N ALA A 504 9.43 -8.36 -3.83
CA ALA A 504 9.04 -8.54 -2.43
C ALA A 504 9.72 -7.54 -1.49
N CYS A 505 10.99 -7.17 -1.78
CA CYS A 505 11.76 -6.20 -1.02
C CYS A 505 12.83 -5.58 -1.93
N GLU A 506 12.72 -4.30 -2.21
CA GLU A 506 13.62 -3.61 -3.15
C GLU A 506 14.60 -2.68 -2.46
N SER A 507 14.20 -2.09 -1.32
CA SER A 507 14.96 -1.05 -0.62
C SER A 507 15.26 -1.43 0.83
N TYR A 508 16.50 -1.15 1.24
CA TYR A 508 16.97 -1.22 2.62
C TYR A 508 17.36 0.19 3.07
N ILE A 509 16.60 0.74 4.01
CA ILE A 509 16.72 2.12 4.46
C ILE A 509 17.61 2.16 5.69
N ILE A 510 18.59 3.06 5.69
CA ILE A 510 19.49 3.29 6.80
C ILE A 510 19.09 4.61 7.47
N SER A 511 18.43 4.55 8.63
CA SER A 511 18.07 5.73 9.40
C SER A 511 19.29 6.36 10.07
N MET A 512 19.21 7.66 10.35
CA MET A 512 20.29 8.43 10.96
C MET A 512 21.62 8.33 10.21
N THR A 513 21.59 8.41 8.89
CA THR A 513 22.79 8.38 8.04
C THR A 513 23.57 9.68 8.17
N LYS A 514 24.79 9.60 8.72
CA LYS A 514 25.70 10.73 8.96
C LYS A 514 26.92 10.74 8.04
N GLY A 515 27.16 9.66 7.29
CA GLY A 515 28.27 9.51 6.36
C GLY A 515 28.16 8.29 5.48
N ALA A 516 29.02 8.18 4.48
CA ALA A 516 29.08 7.04 3.56
C ALA A 516 29.39 5.72 4.28
N ASP A 517 30.11 5.75 5.41
CA ASP A 517 30.44 4.59 6.23
C ASP A 517 29.18 3.88 6.76
N ASP A 518 28.13 4.63 7.11
CA ASP A 518 26.87 4.08 7.62
C ASP A 518 26.18 3.19 6.56
N VAL A 519 26.19 3.62 5.29
CA VAL A 519 25.62 2.84 4.18
C VAL A 519 26.51 1.65 3.83
N LEU A 520 27.83 1.86 3.74
CA LEU A 520 28.78 0.79 3.42
C LEU A 520 28.76 -0.33 4.46
N ALA A 521 28.51 -0.01 5.74
CA ALA A 521 28.34 -1.02 6.79
C ALA A 521 27.16 -1.97 6.50
N ALA A 522 26.03 -1.42 6.10
CA ALA A 522 24.86 -2.23 5.70
C ALA A 522 25.16 -3.06 4.43
N VAL A 523 25.90 -2.50 3.46
CA VAL A 523 26.29 -3.22 2.23
C VAL A 523 27.19 -4.42 2.54
N VAL A 524 28.14 -4.27 3.47
CA VAL A 524 29.02 -5.39 3.87
C VAL A 524 28.20 -6.51 4.54
N LEU A 525 27.26 -6.19 5.44
CA LEU A 525 26.37 -7.19 6.04
C LEU A 525 25.49 -7.89 4.98
N ALA A 526 24.98 -7.13 4.00
CA ALA A 526 24.20 -7.67 2.89
C ALA A 526 25.05 -8.59 2.00
N ARG A 527 26.33 -8.27 1.79
CA ARG A 527 27.29 -9.14 1.09
C ARG A 527 27.47 -10.46 1.86
N GLU A 528 27.70 -10.40 3.16
CA GLU A 528 27.83 -11.59 4.01
C GLU A 528 26.56 -12.47 3.95
N ALA A 529 25.40 -11.85 3.84
CA ALA A 529 24.13 -12.57 3.68
C ALA A 529 23.90 -13.06 2.23
N GLY A 530 24.77 -12.74 1.25
CA GLY A 530 24.63 -13.16 -0.15
C GLY A 530 23.59 -12.35 -0.95
N LEU A 531 23.28 -11.12 -0.55
CA LEU A 531 22.44 -10.18 -1.30
C LEU A 531 23.25 -9.34 -2.30
N VAL A 532 24.55 -9.18 -2.04
CA VAL A 532 25.50 -8.43 -2.86
C VAL A 532 26.71 -9.33 -3.14
N GLU A 533 27.08 -9.46 -4.42
CA GLU A 533 28.34 -10.08 -4.85
C GLU A 533 28.76 -9.42 -6.17
N LEU A 534 29.68 -8.46 -6.08
CA LEU A 534 30.03 -7.59 -7.21
C LEU A 534 30.76 -8.31 -8.35
N ARG A 535 31.48 -9.40 -8.09
CA ARG A 535 32.24 -10.13 -9.11
C ARG A 535 31.33 -10.91 -10.04
N SER A 536 30.30 -11.54 -9.49
CA SER A 536 29.29 -12.26 -10.27
C SER A 536 28.12 -11.38 -10.72
N GLY A 537 28.15 -10.08 -10.39
CA GLY A 537 27.12 -9.13 -10.80
C GLY A 537 25.81 -9.24 -9.99
N VAL A 538 25.89 -9.65 -8.73
CA VAL A 538 24.72 -9.76 -7.85
C VAL A 538 24.56 -8.48 -7.03
N ALA A 539 23.39 -7.79 -7.20
CA ALA A 539 22.97 -6.65 -6.40
C ALA A 539 21.44 -6.71 -6.25
N ARG A 540 20.97 -7.44 -5.25
CA ARG A 540 19.55 -7.82 -5.11
C ARG A 540 18.70 -6.80 -4.39
N ILE A 541 19.31 -5.85 -3.67
CA ILE A 541 18.63 -4.82 -2.86
C ILE A 541 19.32 -3.46 -3.04
N GLY A 542 18.56 -2.38 -3.01
CA GLY A 542 19.06 -1.00 -2.97
C GLY A 542 19.30 -0.55 -1.53
N PHE A 543 20.26 0.35 -1.33
CA PHE A 543 20.54 0.92 -0.02
C PHE A 543 20.18 2.40 -0.07
N VAL A 544 19.29 2.81 0.84
CA VAL A 544 18.70 4.15 0.87
C VAL A 544 19.17 4.89 2.10
N PRO A 545 20.09 5.87 1.96
CA PRO A 545 20.41 6.76 3.07
C PRO A 545 19.18 7.61 3.42
N LEU A 546 18.84 7.67 4.70
CA LEU A 546 17.79 8.55 5.23
C LEU A 546 18.43 9.67 6.04
N PHE A 547 18.16 10.90 5.63
CA PHE A 547 18.61 12.13 6.29
C PHE A 547 17.45 12.75 7.06
N GLU A 548 17.53 12.76 8.40
CA GLU A 548 16.40 13.03 9.31
C GLU A 548 16.58 14.33 10.12
N THR A 549 17.82 14.74 10.38
CA THR A 549 18.12 15.99 11.10
C THR A 549 18.49 17.12 10.15
N ILE A 550 18.38 18.36 10.61
CA ILE A 550 18.80 19.53 9.82
C ILE A 550 20.27 19.46 9.42
N GLU A 551 21.12 18.93 10.28
CA GLU A 551 22.55 18.77 9.98
C GLU A 551 22.78 17.77 8.85
N GLU A 552 22.11 16.64 8.92
CA GLU A 552 22.19 15.59 7.88
C GLU A 552 21.62 16.08 6.55
N LEU A 553 20.46 16.75 6.57
CA LEU A 553 19.84 17.35 5.37
C LEU A 553 20.77 18.37 4.69
N ARG A 554 21.49 19.19 5.46
CA ARG A 554 22.45 20.15 4.90
C ARG A 554 23.63 19.48 4.21
N ARG A 555 24.00 18.27 4.65
CA ARG A 555 25.13 17.49 4.14
C ARG A 555 24.70 16.38 3.19
N ALA A 556 23.40 16.23 2.90
CA ALA A 556 22.88 15.12 2.10
C ALA A 556 23.58 14.98 0.74
N GLY A 557 23.79 16.10 0.03
CA GLY A 557 24.52 16.09 -1.24
C GLY A 557 25.98 15.67 -1.08
N GLU A 558 26.70 16.19 -0.07
CA GLU A 558 28.10 15.83 0.22
C GLU A 558 28.23 14.32 0.54
N ILE A 559 27.37 13.80 1.40
CA ILE A 559 27.39 12.39 1.81
C ILE A 559 27.07 11.48 0.62
N THR A 560 26.08 11.85 -0.19
CA THR A 560 25.68 11.10 -1.38
C THR A 560 26.80 11.10 -2.43
N ASP A 561 27.45 12.25 -2.67
CA ASP A 561 28.60 12.35 -3.58
C ASP A 561 29.78 11.50 -3.10
N GLN A 562 30.11 11.57 -1.80
CA GLN A 562 31.13 10.71 -1.19
C GLN A 562 30.82 9.22 -1.39
N LEU A 563 29.57 8.80 -1.15
CA LEU A 563 29.12 7.42 -1.30
C LEU A 563 29.23 6.95 -2.76
N LEU A 564 28.78 7.76 -3.70
CA LEU A 564 28.84 7.45 -5.15
C LEU A 564 30.28 7.51 -5.70
N SER A 565 31.17 8.21 -5.03
CA SER A 565 32.61 8.26 -5.36
C SER A 565 33.36 6.99 -4.96
N VAL A 566 32.79 6.13 -4.09
CA VAL A 566 33.36 4.81 -3.73
C VAL A 566 33.19 3.84 -4.89
N PRO A 567 34.29 3.34 -5.53
CA PRO A 567 34.18 2.55 -6.78
C PRO A 567 33.37 1.26 -6.62
N SER A 568 33.50 0.57 -5.46
CA SER A 568 32.73 -0.64 -5.18
C SER A 568 31.24 -0.36 -5.05
N TYR A 569 30.87 0.74 -4.39
CA TYR A 569 29.48 1.15 -4.27
C TYR A 569 28.90 1.64 -5.60
N ARG A 570 29.65 2.44 -6.36
CA ARG A 570 29.25 2.90 -7.70
C ARG A 570 28.94 1.71 -8.64
N ARG A 571 29.74 0.62 -8.53
CA ARG A 571 29.48 -0.60 -9.28
C ARG A 571 28.18 -1.27 -8.83
N LEU A 572 27.87 -1.31 -7.54
CA LEU A 572 26.60 -1.81 -7.02
C LEU A 572 25.42 -1.05 -7.61
N VAL A 573 25.48 0.29 -7.62
CA VAL A 573 24.43 1.16 -8.21
C VAL A 573 24.29 0.89 -9.71
N ALA A 574 25.39 0.71 -10.44
CA ALA A 574 25.35 0.36 -11.88
C ALA A 574 24.66 -0.99 -12.14
N LEU A 575 24.87 -1.99 -11.29
CA LEU A 575 24.19 -3.29 -11.37
C LEU A 575 22.68 -3.20 -11.13
N ARG A 576 22.22 -2.10 -10.55
CA ARG A 576 20.80 -1.80 -10.29
C ARG A 576 20.21 -0.75 -11.24
N GLY A 577 20.82 -0.57 -12.40
CA GLY A 577 20.30 0.31 -13.46
C GLY A 577 20.69 1.78 -13.30
N ASP A 578 21.76 2.08 -12.56
CA ASP A 578 22.25 3.44 -12.29
C ASP A 578 21.27 4.34 -11.51
N VAL A 579 20.43 3.73 -10.66
CA VAL A 579 19.48 4.43 -9.79
C VAL A 579 19.94 4.37 -8.34
N GLN A 580 20.02 5.55 -7.71
CA GLN A 580 20.25 5.72 -6.28
C GLN A 580 19.06 6.43 -5.64
N GLU A 581 18.37 5.75 -4.76
CA GLU A 581 17.30 6.31 -3.93
C GLU A 581 17.88 6.98 -2.69
N VAL A 582 17.38 8.17 -2.35
CA VAL A 582 17.71 8.94 -1.15
C VAL A 582 16.40 9.32 -0.46
N MET A 583 16.35 9.18 0.85
CA MET A 583 15.17 9.53 1.64
C MET A 583 15.44 10.78 2.48
N LEU A 584 14.49 11.72 2.47
CA LEU A 584 14.50 12.95 3.24
C LEU A 584 13.40 12.90 4.30
N GLY A 585 13.80 13.02 5.58
CA GLY A 585 12.88 12.89 6.71
C GLY A 585 12.10 14.17 6.97
N TYR A 586 10.80 14.21 6.60
CA TYR A 586 9.93 15.36 6.85
C TYR A 586 9.51 15.47 8.32
N SER A 587 9.02 14.37 8.89
CA SER A 587 8.50 14.35 10.26
C SER A 587 9.59 14.59 11.30
N ASP A 588 10.73 13.92 11.16
CA ASP A 588 11.81 13.95 12.14
C ASP A 588 12.57 15.27 12.08
N SER A 589 12.83 15.83 10.89
CA SER A 589 13.41 17.16 10.75
C SER A 589 12.47 18.27 11.26
N ASN A 590 11.14 18.09 11.15
CA ASN A 590 10.19 19.01 11.76
C ASN A 590 10.27 19.00 13.30
N LYS A 591 10.47 17.82 13.91
CA LYS A 591 10.67 17.68 15.36
C LYS A 591 12.01 18.28 15.80
N ASP A 592 13.06 18.14 14.96
CA ASP A 592 14.41 18.65 15.26
C ASP A 592 14.46 20.19 15.27
N ALA A 593 13.89 20.86 14.28
CA ALA A 593 14.09 22.31 14.10
C ALA A 593 12.84 23.14 13.77
N GLY A 594 11.66 22.53 13.78
CA GLY A 594 10.41 23.18 13.41
C GLY A 594 10.19 23.23 11.90
N ILE A 595 8.92 23.43 11.50
CA ILE A 595 8.45 23.24 10.11
C ILE A 595 9.16 24.16 9.10
N ALA A 596 9.41 25.43 9.44
CA ALA A 596 9.99 26.39 8.50
C ALA A 596 11.46 26.04 8.16
N ALA A 597 12.28 25.71 9.18
CA ALA A 597 13.66 25.33 8.99
C ALA A 597 13.78 23.98 8.27
N SER A 598 12.92 23.02 8.63
CA SER A 598 12.85 21.70 8.00
C SER A 598 12.51 21.80 6.52
N GLN A 599 11.43 22.48 6.14
CA GLN A 599 11.01 22.62 4.74
C GLN A 599 12.09 23.29 3.88
N TRP A 600 12.78 24.30 4.45
CA TRP A 600 13.90 24.92 3.76
C TRP A 600 15.09 23.98 3.56
N ALA A 601 15.43 23.18 4.58
CA ALA A 601 16.54 22.23 4.49
C ALA A 601 16.24 21.10 3.51
N ILE A 602 15.01 20.57 3.51
CA ILE A 602 14.54 19.56 2.55
C ILE A 602 14.62 20.12 1.12
N HIS A 603 14.04 21.30 0.87
CA HIS A 603 14.11 21.94 -0.46
C HIS A 603 15.54 22.14 -0.97
N ARG A 604 16.50 22.41 -0.07
CA ARG A 604 17.92 22.51 -0.45
C ARG A 604 18.55 21.15 -0.70
N ALA A 605 18.15 20.12 0.04
CA ALA A 605 18.67 18.77 -0.15
C ALA A 605 18.18 18.13 -1.46
N GLU A 606 16.97 18.48 -1.91
CA GLU A 606 16.39 18.04 -3.19
C GLU A 606 17.10 18.61 -4.42
N ARG A 607 17.80 19.75 -4.30
CA ARG A 607 18.57 20.43 -5.35
C ARG A 607 20.03 20.01 -5.41
#